data_f40a0a7fc5959b7e6bc490b7e7a159b0
#
_entry.id   f40a0a7fc5959b7e6bc490b7e7a159b0
#
_cell.length_a   1.000
_cell.length_b   1.000
_cell.length_c   1.000
_cell.angle_alpha   90.00
_cell.angle_beta   90.00
_cell.angle_gamma   90.00
#
_symmetry.space_group_name_H-M   'P 1'
#
loop_
_entity.id
_entity.type
_entity.pdbx_description
1 polymer ?
#
loop_
_entity_poly.entity_id
_entity_poly.type
_entity_poly.pdbx_seq_one_letter_code
_entity_poly.pdbx_strand_id
1 'polypeptide(L)' 'MAVVDPKKKIEVDGVVTEVLPNTKFRVKLDIEDKDMFVLAHISGKMRMHYIKIGLGDKVKLDISPYDTSKARIVYRYK' A
#
# COMPACT_ATOMS: atom_id res chain seq x y z
N MET A 1 -16.88 16.84 13.70
CA MET A 1 -17.01 15.64 12.88
C MET A 1 -16.10 15.76 11.66
N ALA A 2 -15.23 14.81 11.46
CA ALA A 2 -14.31 14.87 10.33
C ALA A 2 -15.03 14.48 9.04
N VAL A 3 -15.03 15.39 8.08
CA VAL A 3 -15.52 15.08 6.75
C VAL A 3 -14.34 14.52 5.96
N VAL A 4 -14.48 13.29 5.48
CA VAL A 4 -13.44 12.70 4.67
C VAL A 4 -13.54 13.27 3.27
N ASP A 5 -12.52 14.01 2.87
CA ASP A 5 -12.43 14.52 1.51
C ASP A 5 -12.08 13.33 0.58
N PRO A 6 -12.94 13.00 -0.40
CA PRO A 6 -12.67 11.88 -1.30
C PRO A 6 -11.42 12.07 -2.16
N LYS A 7 -10.92 13.29 -2.25
CA LYS A 7 -9.67 13.58 -2.96
C LYS A 7 -8.45 13.44 -2.06
N LYS A 8 -8.65 13.37 -0.75
CA LYS A 8 -7.57 13.30 0.21
C LYS A 8 -7.23 11.84 0.47
N LYS A 9 -6.07 11.44 0.04
CA LYS A 9 -5.59 10.07 0.23
C LYS A 9 -4.82 9.96 1.53
N ILE A 10 -4.94 8.81 2.18
CA ILE A 10 -4.17 8.50 3.36
C ILE A 10 -2.92 7.77 2.89
N GLU A 11 -1.76 8.39 3.06
CA GLU A 11 -0.49 7.79 2.69
C GLU A 11 0.18 7.19 3.92
N VAL A 12 0.60 5.93 3.81
CA VAL A 12 1.32 5.24 4.88
C VAL A 12 2.45 4.42 4.27
N ASP A 13 3.45 4.14 5.08
CA ASP A 13 4.54 3.25 4.70
C ASP A 13 4.27 1.85 5.20
N GLY A 14 4.83 0.87 4.51
CA GLY A 14 4.71 -0.51 4.93
C GLY A 14 5.79 -1.38 4.30
N VAL A 15 5.84 -2.63 4.75
CA VAL A 15 6.78 -3.62 4.26
C VAL A 15 6.01 -4.79 3.67
N VAL A 16 6.42 -5.23 2.48
CA VAL A 16 5.80 -6.36 1.81
C VAL A 16 6.14 -7.64 2.56
N THR A 17 5.11 -8.31 3.09
CA THR A 17 5.27 -9.55 3.83
C THR A 17 4.91 -10.79 3.03
N GLU A 18 4.17 -10.62 1.94
CA GLU A 18 3.78 -11.74 1.09
C GLU A 18 3.52 -11.25 -0.32
N VAL A 19 3.97 -12.00 -1.31
CA VAL A 19 3.71 -11.74 -2.72
C VAL A 19 2.60 -12.68 -3.16
N LEU A 20 1.49 -12.11 -3.63
CA LEU A 20 0.31 -12.84 -4.02
C LEU A 20 0.15 -12.85 -5.55
N PRO A 21 -0.65 -13.77 -6.10
CA PRO A 21 -0.92 -13.76 -7.54
C PRO A 21 -1.63 -12.48 -7.99
N ASN A 22 -1.58 -12.22 -9.29
CA ASN A 22 -2.28 -11.09 -9.93
C ASN A 22 -1.80 -9.72 -9.47
N THR A 23 -0.50 -9.58 -9.26
CA THR A 23 0.15 -8.32 -8.87
C THR A 23 -0.40 -7.74 -7.56
N LYS A 24 -0.79 -8.62 -6.65
CA LYS A 24 -1.26 -8.23 -5.33
C LYS A 24 -0.20 -8.56 -4.28
N PHE A 25 -0.20 -7.80 -3.21
CA PHE A 25 0.79 -7.95 -2.14
C PHE A 25 0.12 -7.79 -0.79
N ARG A 26 0.57 -8.57 0.16
CA ARG A 26 0.20 -8.33 1.55
C ARG A 26 1.29 -7.46 2.16
N VAL A 27 0.88 -6.35 2.73
CA VAL A 27 1.81 -5.36 3.28
C VAL A 27 1.47 -5.12 4.74
N LYS A 28 2.49 -5.20 5.59
CA LYS A 28 2.36 -4.82 6.98
C LYS A 28 2.60 -3.33 7.09
N LEU A 29 1.64 -2.60 7.61
CA LEU A 29 1.75 -1.17 7.76
C LEU A 29 2.73 -0.82 8.88
N ASP A 30 3.49 0.24 8.66
CA ASP A 30 4.43 0.76 9.64
C ASP A 30 3.69 1.73 10.58
N ILE A 31 2.89 1.15 11.46
CA ILE A 31 2.09 1.89 12.43
C ILE A 31 2.52 1.45 13.81
N GLU A 32 2.79 2.40 14.68
CA GLU A 32 3.19 2.11 16.06
C GLU A 32 2.10 1.32 16.79
N ASP A 33 2.53 0.34 17.57
CA ASP A 33 1.70 -0.44 18.48
C ASP A 33 0.61 -1.27 17.82
N LYS A 34 0.67 -1.45 16.49
CA LYS A 34 -0.32 -2.27 15.80
C LYS A 34 0.31 -3.07 14.67
N ASP A 35 -0.02 -4.35 14.64
CA ASP A 35 0.31 -5.20 13.51
C ASP A 35 -0.88 -5.19 12.55
N MET A 36 -0.83 -4.29 11.58
CA MET A 36 -1.93 -4.11 10.65
C MET A 36 -1.48 -4.49 9.25
N PHE A 37 -2.23 -5.37 8.61
CA PHE A 37 -1.95 -5.85 7.28
C PHE A 37 -3.03 -5.39 6.32
N VAL A 38 -2.63 -5.03 5.10
CA VAL A 38 -3.56 -4.66 4.05
C VAL A 38 -3.22 -5.42 2.78
N LEU A 39 -4.23 -5.58 1.94
CA LEU A 39 -4.05 -6.13 0.60
C LEU A 39 -3.77 -4.96 -0.34
N ALA A 40 -2.61 -4.98 -0.97
CA ALA A 40 -2.19 -3.90 -1.84
C ALA A 40 -2.02 -4.37 -3.27
N HIS A 41 -2.22 -3.47 -4.20
CA HIS A 41 -1.95 -3.70 -5.61
C HIS A 41 -1.03 -2.59 -6.14
N ILE A 42 -0.39 -2.85 -7.26
CA ILE A 42 0.53 -1.87 -7.87
C ILE A 42 -0.29 -0.82 -8.60
N SER A 43 0.06 0.46 -8.39
CA SER A 43 -0.58 1.55 -9.14
C SER A 43 -0.23 1.43 -10.63
N GLY A 44 -1.10 2.00 -11.48
CA GLY A 44 -0.86 1.99 -12.91
C GLY A 44 0.44 2.69 -13.29
N LYS A 45 0.79 3.75 -12.57
CA LYS A 45 2.03 4.48 -12.81
C LYS A 45 3.26 3.61 -12.57
N MET A 46 3.26 2.85 -11.48
CA MET A 46 4.38 1.95 -11.16
C MET A 46 4.47 0.81 -12.15
N ARG A 47 3.33 0.32 -12.60
CA ARG A 47 3.30 -0.75 -13.60
C ARG A 47 3.90 -0.27 -14.93
N MET A 48 3.62 0.97 -15.32
CA MET A 48 4.17 1.56 -16.53
C MET A 48 5.69 1.69 -16.47
N HIS A 49 6.24 1.89 -15.30
CA HIS A 49 7.69 2.03 -15.12
C HIS A 49 8.38 0.70 -14.81
N TYR A 50 7.67 -0.41 -14.90
CA TYR A 50 8.21 -1.76 -14.66
C TYR A 50 8.89 -1.92 -13.31
N ILE A 51 8.39 -1.24 -12.30
CA ILE A 51 8.94 -1.35 -10.96
C ILE A 51 8.54 -2.69 -10.37
N LYS A 52 9.53 -3.51 -10.04
CA LYS A 52 9.29 -4.80 -9.40
C LYS A 52 9.26 -4.64 -7.90
N ILE A 53 8.28 -5.26 -7.28
CA ILE A 53 8.14 -5.27 -5.83
C ILE A 53 8.25 -6.70 -5.34
N GLY A 54 9.09 -6.90 -4.35
CA GLY A 54 9.34 -8.20 -3.79
C GLY A 54 9.16 -8.26 -2.29
N LEU A 55 9.28 -9.47 -1.76
CA LEU A 55 9.19 -9.70 -0.33
C LEU A 55 10.24 -8.87 0.42
N GLY A 56 9.81 -8.21 1.48
CA GLY A 56 10.69 -7.38 2.30
C GLY A 56 10.90 -5.96 1.81
N ASP A 57 10.37 -5.61 0.65
CA ASP A 57 10.51 -4.26 0.12
C ASP A 57 9.67 -3.28 0.93
N LYS A 58 10.26 -2.11 1.21
CA LYS A 58 9.54 -1.03 1.86
C LYS A 58 8.85 -0.19 0.80
N VAL A 59 7.58 0.06 0.99
CA VAL A 59 6.74 0.75 0.01
C VAL A 59 5.89 1.82 0.67
N LYS A 60 5.49 2.79 -0.13
CA LYS A 60 4.49 3.78 0.27
C LYS A 60 3.15 3.38 -0.34
N LEU A 61 2.11 3.46 0.46
CA LEU A 61 0.78 3.03 0.07
C LEU A 61 -0.22 4.17 0.20
N ASP A 62 -1.17 4.22 -0.73
CA ASP A 62 -2.38 5.02 -0.58
C ASP A 62 -3.47 4.10 -0.07
N ILE A 63 -4.10 4.49 1.03
CA ILE A 63 -5.22 3.74 1.60
C ILE A 63 -6.49 4.52 1.33
N SER A 64 -7.52 3.82 0.83
CA SER A 64 -8.82 4.42 0.64
C SER A 64 -9.44 4.76 1.99
N PRO A 65 -9.96 5.98 2.17
CA PRO A 65 -10.68 6.31 3.41
C PRO A 65 -11.99 5.54 3.56
N TYR A 66 -12.47 4.94 2.48
CA TYR A 66 -13.71 4.18 2.50
C TYR A 66 -13.50 2.69 2.75
N ASP A 67 -12.30 2.19 2.49
CA ASP A 67 -11.97 0.78 2.70
C ASP A 67 -10.51 0.67 3.09
N THR A 68 -10.24 0.64 4.37
CA THR A 68 -8.88 0.62 4.90
C THR A 68 -8.20 -0.74 4.80
N SER A 69 -8.93 -1.77 4.37
CA SER A 69 -8.34 -3.09 4.15
C SER A 69 -7.63 -3.20 2.80
N LYS A 70 -7.86 -2.25 1.91
CA LYS A 70 -7.27 -2.25 0.57
C LYS A 70 -6.40 -1.02 0.39
N ALA A 71 -5.27 -1.21 -0.29
CA ALA A 71 -4.33 -0.13 -0.51
C ALA A 71 -3.75 -0.23 -1.90
N ARG A 72 -3.13 0.84 -2.34
CA ARG A 72 -2.44 0.89 -3.63
C ARG A 72 -1.00 1.31 -3.38
N ILE A 73 -0.05 0.52 -3.89
CA ILE A 73 1.36 0.86 -3.79
C ILE A 73 1.68 1.94 -4.81
N VAL A 74 2.15 3.07 -4.34
CA VAL A 74 2.43 4.24 -5.19
C VAL A 74 3.90 4.57 -5.27
N TYR A 75 4.72 4.01 -4.38
CA TYR A 75 6.15 4.26 -4.37
C TYR A 75 6.88 3.11 -3.69
N ARG A 76 8.05 2.79 -4.20
CA ARG A 76 8.93 1.78 -3.58
C ARG A 76 10.19 2.47 -3.10
N TYR A 77 10.49 2.33 -1.83
CA TYR A 77 11.76 2.77 -1.28
C TYR A 77 12.85 1.77 -1.62
N LYS A 78 14.04 2.25 -1.74
CA LYS A 78 15.16 1.35 -1.98
C LYS A 78 15.57 0.63 -0.70
#